data_1dfbcca3bf87ffafeaf320c4d15575e4
#
_entry.id   1dfbcca3bf87ffafeaf320c4d15575e4
#
_cell.length_a   1.000
_cell.length_b   1.000
_cell.length_c   1.000
_cell.angle_alpha   90.00
_cell.angle_beta   90.00
_cell.angle_gamma   90.00
#
_symmetry.space_group_name_H-M   'P 1'
#
loop_
_entity.id
_entity.type
_entity.pdbx_description
1 polymer ?
#
loop_
_entity_poly.entity_id
_entity_poly.type
_entity_poly.pdbx_seq_one_letter_code
_entity_poly.pdbx_strand_id
1 'polypeptide(L)'
;MRSRPYIVVGVLLVLLMPLSSAELVSRVDLEDKGAFQDSDIGIKTGTVSPNGEHVLLGGLNGFARLISAQEAGERSEDIELITGRNSTVQDIAWHPRGNTALLVGDDGLAMRYDTYDHGITNVNGSFTVFGIDLTSVVWRPGGDFAYVAAADGTVWKFAEHTGFEELENTGTSEITDLTCHRNYNVCFIASMSDGIAVIDEAHSIAWLGQTAAQTWIGIDCANPLLNECVGFASGLLSKAIRINTLEAKQTTVGQAYQVALPSGEYIDVTTGYGSTTIVHLAPLGLVRNDPMVEEAFTILVPEDAAEWNEVIAGRSIAVVWENGQHEGFFITEFGNIIAFSPAVEEVEMGIMDVLVLGAVAISVPGVIIGLIYMNSPWMQRKYKELRFGKK
;
A
#
# COMPACT_ATOMS: atom_id res chain seq x y z
N MET A 1 -39.46 -22.83 43.82
CA MET A 1 -39.31 -21.77 42.82
C MET A 1 -38.60 -20.55 43.42
N ARG A 2 -37.25 -20.56 43.42
CA ARG A 2 -36.41 -19.40 43.83
C ARG A 2 -35.04 -19.47 43.13
N SER A 3 -35.01 -19.16 41.84
CA SER A 3 -33.76 -19.12 41.07
C SER A 3 -33.74 -18.02 39.98
N ARG A 4 -34.56 -16.95 40.12
CA ARG A 4 -34.67 -15.91 39.09
C ARG A 4 -33.80 -14.62 39.28
N PRO A 5 -33.18 -14.28 40.40
CA PRO A 5 -32.41 -13.03 40.50
C PRO A 5 -31.03 -13.12 39.84
N TYR A 6 -30.41 -14.29 39.76
CA TYR A 6 -29.02 -14.42 39.25
C TYR A 6 -28.91 -14.32 37.70
N ILE A 7 -29.97 -14.70 36.98
CA ILE A 7 -30.01 -14.61 35.51
C ILE A 7 -30.13 -13.14 35.08
N VAL A 8 -30.90 -12.35 35.82
CA VAL A 8 -31.08 -10.92 35.51
C VAL A 8 -29.80 -10.12 35.74
N VAL A 9 -29.03 -10.44 36.79
CA VAL A 9 -27.73 -9.81 37.10
C VAL A 9 -26.70 -10.17 36.04
N GLY A 10 -26.65 -11.44 35.56
CA GLY A 10 -25.76 -11.86 34.51
C GLY A 10 -26.04 -11.18 33.16
N VAL A 11 -27.30 -11.05 32.79
CA VAL A 11 -27.69 -10.35 31.54
C VAL A 11 -27.42 -8.83 31.62
N LEU A 12 -27.60 -8.22 32.79
CA LEU A 12 -27.29 -6.81 33.00
C LEU A 12 -25.78 -6.52 32.93
N LEU A 13 -24.94 -7.45 33.42
CA LEU A 13 -23.48 -7.34 33.32
C LEU A 13 -22.97 -7.46 31.89
N VAL A 14 -23.59 -8.28 31.05
CA VAL A 14 -23.25 -8.41 29.62
C VAL A 14 -23.70 -7.17 28.82
N LEU A 15 -24.81 -6.55 29.21
CA LEU A 15 -25.31 -5.31 28.58
C LEU A 15 -24.54 -4.04 29.00
N LEU A 16 -23.76 -4.11 30.06
CA LEU A 16 -22.90 -3.03 30.54
C LEU A 16 -21.44 -3.15 30.05
N MET A 17 -21.12 -4.16 29.24
CA MET A 17 -19.83 -4.15 28.55
C MET A 17 -19.87 -2.96 27.56
N PRO A 18 -18.97 -1.97 27.71
CA PRO A 18 -18.86 -0.94 26.70
C PRO A 18 -18.57 -1.67 25.39
N LEU A 19 -19.35 -1.40 24.35
CA LEU A 19 -18.95 -1.64 22.97
C LEU A 19 -17.77 -0.70 22.76
N SER A 20 -16.57 -1.12 23.15
CA SER A 20 -15.37 -0.44 22.71
C SER A 20 -15.40 -0.57 21.19
N SER A 21 -15.69 0.52 20.49
CA SER A 21 -15.28 0.64 19.10
C SER A 21 -13.79 0.32 19.12
N ALA A 22 -13.37 -0.73 18.44
CA ALA A 22 -11.95 -1.00 18.27
C ALA A 22 -11.37 0.27 17.62
N GLU A 23 -10.59 1.02 18.38
CA GLU A 23 -9.83 2.15 17.89
C GLU A 23 -8.85 1.60 16.87
N LEU A 24 -8.80 2.22 15.68
CA LEU A 24 -7.80 1.87 14.68
C LEU A 24 -6.44 2.25 15.25
N VAL A 25 -5.54 1.28 15.38
CA VAL A 25 -4.19 1.47 15.88
C VAL A 25 -3.21 1.11 14.76
N SER A 26 -2.15 1.90 14.62
CA SER A 26 -1.06 1.59 13.69
C SER A 26 -0.42 0.24 14.02
N ARG A 27 -0.07 -0.49 12.98
CA ARG A 27 0.62 -1.80 13.09
C ARG A 27 2.13 -1.67 12.96
N VAL A 28 2.61 -0.47 12.77
CA VAL A 28 4.02 -0.14 12.57
C VAL A 28 4.44 0.99 13.48
N ASP A 29 5.68 0.91 13.93
CA ASP A 29 6.41 1.99 14.56
C ASP A 29 7.24 2.72 13.51
N LEU A 30 7.41 4.04 13.67
CA LEU A 30 8.15 4.90 12.74
C LEU A 30 9.49 5.29 13.35
N GLU A 31 10.52 5.40 12.49
CA GLU A 31 11.86 5.87 12.88
C GLU A 31 12.38 6.87 11.84
N ASP A 32 12.78 8.08 12.29
CA ASP A 32 13.40 9.09 11.43
C ASP A 32 14.82 8.68 11.06
N LYS A 33 15.09 8.57 9.76
CA LYS A 33 16.40 8.28 9.19
C LYS A 33 17.09 9.51 8.59
N GLY A 34 16.50 10.70 8.79
CA GLY A 34 17.01 11.97 8.29
C GLY A 34 16.43 12.38 6.95
N ALA A 35 17.10 13.30 6.26
CA ALA A 35 16.63 13.86 4.98
C ALA A 35 17.78 13.97 3.96
N PHE A 36 17.43 14.05 2.68
CA PHE A 36 18.41 14.23 1.60
C PHE A 36 19.07 15.60 1.66
N GLN A 37 18.28 16.65 1.91
CA GLN A 37 18.71 18.03 1.98
C GLN A 37 17.81 18.79 2.96
N ASP A 38 18.29 19.95 3.40
CA ASP A 38 17.50 20.87 4.24
C ASP A 38 16.40 21.62 3.46
N SER A 39 16.43 21.55 2.12
CA SER A 39 15.46 22.19 1.24
C SER A 39 14.57 21.16 0.54
N ASP A 40 13.38 21.60 0.18
CA ASP A 40 12.45 20.84 -0.63
C ASP A 40 13.07 20.49 -1.99
N ILE A 41 13.23 19.22 -2.27
CA ILE A 41 13.72 18.68 -3.55
C ILE A 41 12.59 18.19 -4.46
N GLY A 42 11.35 18.21 -3.96
CA GLY A 42 10.15 17.88 -4.72
C GLY A 42 10.19 16.48 -5.32
N ILE A 43 10.50 15.47 -4.51
CA ILE A 43 10.41 14.06 -4.95
C ILE A 43 8.99 13.78 -5.39
N LYS A 44 8.83 13.15 -6.55
CA LYS A 44 7.54 12.79 -7.14
C LYS A 44 7.34 11.29 -7.24
N THR A 45 8.41 10.56 -7.50
CA THR A 45 8.34 9.15 -7.80
C THR A 45 9.58 8.40 -7.31
N GLY A 46 9.42 7.10 -7.15
CA GLY A 46 10.53 6.20 -6.87
C GLY A 46 10.11 4.75 -6.99
N THR A 47 10.99 3.93 -7.53
CA THR A 47 10.68 2.53 -7.76
C THR A 47 11.84 1.63 -7.41
N VAL A 48 11.54 0.49 -6.79
CA VAL A 48 12.51 -0.52 -6.39
C VAL A 48 12.99 -1.30 -7.61
N SER A 49 14.30 -1.52 -7.70
CA SER A 49 14.88 -2.37 -8.74
C SER A 49 14.37 -3.82 -8.64
N PRO A 50 14.27 -4.57 -9.74
CA PRO A 50 13.76 -5.95 -9.74
C PRO A 50 14.51 -6.93 -8.83
N ASN A 51 15.77 -6.64 -8.50
CA ASN A 51 16.58 -7.42 -7.55
C ASN A 51 16.39 -7.00 -6.07
N GLY A 52 15.61 -5.94 -5.80
CA GLY A 52 15.33 -5.44 -4.46
C GLY A 52 16.49 -4.71 -3.77
N GLU A 53 17.57 -4.36 -4.49
CA GLU A 53 18.77 -3.75 -3.88
C GLU A 53 18.71 -2.23 -3.84
N HIS A 54 18.09 -1.60 -4.86
CA HIS A 54 18.10 -0.15 -5.03
C HIS A 54 16.71 0.42 -5.26
N VAL A 55 16.54 1.69 -4.90
CA VAL A 55 15.40 2.53 -5.29
C VAL A 55 15.94 3.65 -6.18
N LEU A 56 15.34 3.83 -7.34
CA LEU A 56 15.59 4.97 -8.21
C LEU A 56 14.51 6.02 -7.97
N LEU A 57 14.93 7.19 -7.51
CA LEU A 57 14.07 8.34 -7.19
C LEU A 57 14.08 9.36 -8.32
N GLY A 58 12.96 10.05 -8.50
CA GLY A 58 12.79 11.15 -9.42
C GLY A 58 12.00 12.31 -8.81
N GLY A 59 12.14 13.51 -9.34
CA GLY A 59 11.44 14.68 -8.80
C GLY A 59 11.65 15.96 -9.62
N LEU A 60 11.40 17.11 -8.97
CA LEU A 60 11.48 18.43 -9.57
C LEU A 60 12.88 18.75 -10.11
N ASN A 61 12.92 19.63 -11.12
CA ASN A 61 14.16 20.17 -11.70
C ASN A 61 15.13 19.08 -12.19
N GLY A 62 14.60 17.96 -12.68
CA GLY A 62 15.41 16.84 -13.15
C GLY A 62 16.13 16.08 -12.03
N PHE A 63 15.68 16.23 -10.80
CA PHE A 63 16.21 15.43 -9.69
C PHE A 63 16.10 13.95 -10.01
N ALA A 64 17.21 13.22 -9.87
CA ALA A 64 17.27 11.77 -9.94
C ALA A 64 18.38 11.26 -9.01
N ARG A 65 18.10 10.20 -8.27
CA ARG A 65 19.03 9.61 -7.32
C ARG A 65 18.79 8.11 -7.17
N LEU A 66 19.87 7.34 -7.10
CA LEU A 66 19.83 5.93 -6.73
C LEU A 66 20.22 5.79 -5.28
N ILE A 67 19.42 5.07 -4.50
CA ILE A 67 19.66 4.82 -3.08
C ILE A 67 19.56 3.33 -2.77
N SER A 68 20.05 2.91 -1.60
CA SER A 68 19.82 1.55 -1.11
C SER A 68 18.35 1.31 -0.77
N ALA A 69 17.77 0.21 -1.22
CA ALA A 69 16.42 -0.18 -0.83
C ALA A 69 16.37 -0.81 0.56
N GLN A 70 17.47 -1.41 1.01
CA GLN A 70 17.55 -2.12 2.29
C GLN A 70 17.91 -1.19 3.45
N GLU A 71 18.72 -0.17 3.19
CA GLU A 71 19.28 0.75 4.18
C GLU A 71 19.17 2.19 3.69
N ALA A 72 17.96 2.68 3.43
CA ALA A 72 17.74 4.01 2.84
C ALA A 72 18.28 5.17 3.71
N GLY A 73 18.48 4.97 5.01
CA GLY A 73 19.11 5.94 5.91
C GLY A 73 20.63 6.01 5.79
N GLU A 74 21.30 4.98 5.25
CA GLU A 74 22.75 4.97 5.03
C GLU A 74 23.05 5.63 3.68
N ARG A 75 23.64 6.81 3.75
CA ARG A 75 23.78 7.72 2.62
C ARG A 75 25.11 7.58 1.86
N SER A 76 26.03 6.75 2.36
CA SER A 76 27.38 6.61 1.82
C SER A 76 27.41 5.99 0.41
N GLU A 77 26.40 5.24 0.04
CA GLU A 77 26.27 4.56 -1.24
C GLU A 77 25.30 5.26 -2.21
N ASP A 78 24.71 6.37 -1.81
CA ASP A 78 23.83 7.14 -2.67
C ASP A 78 24.55 7.64 -3.92
N ILE A 79 23.90 7.48 -5.08
CA ILE A 79 24.44 7.96 -6.36
C ILE A 79 23.52 9.09 -6.87
N GLU A 80 24.05 10.30 -6.90
CA GLU A 80 23.39 11.41 -7.57
C GLU A 80 23.50 11.26 -9.08
N LEU A 81 22.36 11.30 -9.76
CA LEU A 81 22.26 11.08 -11.19
C LEU A 81 22.02 12.41 -11.90
N ILE A 82 22.69 12.63 -13.02
CA ILE A 82 22.62 13.89 -13.78
C ILE A 82 21.73 13.68 -14.99
N THR A 83 20.49 14.18 -14.95
CA THR A 83 19.59 14.17 -16.10
C THR A 83 19.95 15.21 -17.16
N GLY A 84 20.60 16.31 -16.75
CA GLY A 84 20.87 17.45 -17.61
C GLY A 84 19.58 18.18 -18.07
N ARG A 85 18.47 17.97 -17.39
CA ARG A 85 17.16 18.57 -17.66
C ARG A 85 16.65 19.31 -16.42
N ASN A 86 15.80 20.30 -16.64
CA ASN A 86 15.07 20.99 -15.58
C ASN A 86 13.60 20.56 -15.49
N SER A 87 13.17 19.67 -16.38
CA SER A 87 11.82 19.12 -16.36
C SER A 87 11.67 18.15 -15.19
N THR A 88 10.48 18.08 -14.61
CA THR A 88 10.17 17.14 -13.51
C THR A 88 10.20 15.70 -14.02
N VAL A 89 10.81 14.79 -13.26
CA VAL A 89 10.62 13.36 -13.45
C VAL A 89 9.34 12.97 -12.73
N GLN A 90 8.32 12.59 -13.48
CA GLN A 90 6.98 12.26 -12.94
C GLN A 90 6.84 10.80 -12.59
N ASP A 91 7.45 9.89 -13.39
CA ASP A 91 7.38 8.46 -13.13
C ASP A 91 8.62 7.71 -13.64
N ILE A 92 8.87 6.54 -13.05
CA ILE A 92 10.03 5.69 -13.32
C ILE A 92 9.60 4.22 -13.36
N ALA A 93 10.03 3.50 -14.39
CA ALA A 93 9.83 2.06 -14.49
C ALA A 93 11.13 1.31 -14.78
N TRP A 94 11.48 0.37 -13.92
CA TRP A 94 12.57 -0.55 -14.20
C TRP A 94 12.23 -1.52 -15.32
N HIS A 95 13.16 -1.70 -16.24
CA HIS A 95 13.07 -2.81 -17.18
C HIS A 95 13.04 -4.14 -16.40
N PRO A 96 12.22 -5.13 -16.76
CA PRO A 96 12.07 -6.38 -16.00
C PRO A 96 13.38 -7.16 -15.76
N ARG A 97 14.41 -6.92 -16.59
CA ARG A 97 15.75 -7.50 -16.40
C ARG A 97 16.59 -6.77 -15.35
N GLY A 98 16.17 -5.61 -14.89
CA GLY A 98 16.83 -4.83 -13.84
C GLY A 98 18.12 -4.09 -14.25
N ASN A 99 18.49 -4.10 -15.52
CA ASN A 99 19.72 -3.45 -16.01
C ASN A 99 19.54 -2.01 -16.47
N THR A 100 18.30 -1.58 -16.72
CA THR A 100 17.96 -0.23 -17.12
C THR A 100 16.63 0.20 -16.48
N ALA A 101 16.38 1.52 -16.41
CA ALA A 101 15.09 2.07 -16.08
C ALA A 101 14.71 3.18 -17.07
N LEU A 102 13.41 3.35 -17.31
CA LEU A 102 12.87 4.44 -18.10
C LEU A 102 12.32 5.49 -17.15
N LEU A 103 12.75 6.76 -17.35
CA LEU A 103 12.28 7.92 -16.61
C LEU A 103 11.46 8.77 -17.59
N VAL A 104 10.27 9.17 -17.17
CA VAL A 104 9.37 10.02 -17.94
C VAL A 104 8.94 11.24 -17.13
N GLY A 105 8.53 12.32 -17.80
CA GLY A 105 8.10 13.51 -17.10
C GLY A 105 7.74 14.68 -17.99
N ASP A 106 7.73 15.87 -17.39
CA ASP A 106 7.29 17.13 -18.03
C ASP A 106 8.10 17.47 -19.28
N ASP A 107 7.49 18.22 -20.19
CA ASP A 107 8.11 18.69 -21.45
C ASP A 107 8.64 17.54 -22.33
N GLY A 108 8.06 16.35 -22.25
CA GLY A 108 8.49 15.17 -23.00
C GLY A 108 9.82 14.60 -22.51
N LEU A 109 10.13 14.76 -21.23
CA LEU A 109 11.26 14.09 -20.64
C LEU A 109 11.07 12.57 -20.79
N ALA A 110 11.94 11.95 -21.58
CA ALA A 110 11.98 10.49 -21.76
C ALA A 110 13.44 10.07 -21.83
N MET A 111 13.91 9.45 -20.77
CA MET A 111 15.32 9.14 -20.56
C MET A 111 15.49 7.71 -20.05
N ARG A 112 16.65 7.13 -20.33
CA ARG A 112 17.04 5.82 -19.86
C ARG A 112 18.20 5.95 -18.89
N TYR A 113 18.04 5.37 -17.71
CA TYR A 113 19.10 5.07 -16.76
C TYR A 113 19.72 3.71 -17.08
N ASP A 114 21.03 3.57 -16.97
CA ASP A 114 21.77 2.34 -17.16
C ASP A 114 22.57 2.00 -15.90
N THR A 115 22.44 0.75 -15.38
CA THR A 115 23.09 0.32 -14.15
C THR A 115 24.59 0.10 -14.32
N TYR A 116 25.09 -0.05 -15.55
CA TYR A 116 26.51 -0.35 -15.80
C TYR A 116 27.43 0.85 -15.51
N ASP A 117 27.01 2.02 -15.90
CA ASP A 117 27.80 3.27 -15.76
C ASP A 117 27.10 4.35 -14.94
N HIS A 118 25.90 4.06 -14.43
CA HIS A 118 25.01 5.01 -13.78
C HIS A 118 24.68 6.24 -14.63
N GLY A 119 24.73 6.08 -15.94
CA GLY A 119 24.45 7.13 -16.91
C GLY A 119 22.97 7.30 -17.17
N ILE A 120 22.56 8.55 -17.41
CA ILE A 120 21.22 8.87 -17.91
C ILE A 120 21.34 9.45 -19.31
N THR A 121 20.62 8.89 -20.27
CA THR A 121 20.64 9.31 -21.67
C THR A 121 19.23 9.43 -22.23
N ASN A 122 19.03 10.32 -23.23
CA ASN A 122 17.75 10.38 -23.94
C ASN A 122 17.50 9.06 -24.67
N VAL A 123 16.23 8.60 -24.62
CA VAL A 123 15.83 7.41 -25.39
C VAL A 123 15.66 7.72 -26.88
N ASN A 124 15.70 6.68 -27.70
CA ASN A 124 15.42 6.80 -29.11
C ASN A 124 13.99 7.33 -29.35
N GLY A 125 13.84 8.29 -30.26
CA GLY A 125 12.54 8.86 -30.59
C GLY A 125 11.94 9.79 -29.54
N SER A 126 12.70 10.25 -28.52
CA SER A 126 12.22 11.18 -27.49
C SER A 126 11.67 12.50 -28.06
N PHE A 127 12.08 12.89 -29.28
CA PHE A 127 11.52 14.07 -29.95
C PHE A 127 10.03 13.90 -30.35
N THR A 128 9.51 12.67 -30.46
CA THR A 128 8.09 12.40 -30.77
C THR A 128 7.17 12.89 -29.65
N VAL A 129 7.61 12.79 -28.42
CA VAL A 129 6.86 13.21 -27.22
C VAL A 129 7.31 14.58 -26.66
N PHE A 130 8.17 15.29 -27.39
CA PHE A 130 8.68 16.59 -26.95
C PHE A 130 7.56 17.62 -26.74
N GLY A 131 7.56 18.27 -25.58
CA GLY A 131 6.56 19.26 -25.18
C GLY A 131 5.24 18.67 -24.69
N ILE A 132 5.20 17.34 -24.45
CA ILE A 132 4.06 16.65 -23.87
C ILE A 132 4.41 16.25 -22.44
N ASP A 133 3.55 16.56 -21.48
CA ASP A 133 3.76 16.17 -20.09
C ASP A 133 3.40 14.69 -19.92
N LEU A 134 4.45 13.87 -19.74
CA LEU A 134 4.32 12.43 -19.52
C LEU A 134 4.12 12.16 -18.04
N THR A 135 3.10 11.38 -17.69
CA THR A 135 2.65 11.19 -16.31
C THR A 135 2.95 9.81 -15.74
N SER A 136 2.96 8.78 -16.59
CA SER A 136 3.20 7.42 -16.10
C SER A 136 3.91 6.54 -17.13
N VAL A 137 4.63 5.51 -16.64
CA VAL A 137 5.34 4.54 -17.49
C VAL A 137 5.31 3.15 -16.86
N VAL A 138 5.10 2.13 -17.68
CA VAL A 138 5.18 0.73 -17.24
C VAL A 138 5.80 -0.15 -18.32
N TRP A 139 6.73 -1.03 -17.94
CA TRP A 139 7.22 -2.08 -18.84
C TRP A 139 6.28 -3.27 -18.87
N ARG A 140 6.06 -3.81 -20.05
CA ARG A 140 5.50 -5.15 -20.14
C ARG A 140 6.42 -6.17 -19.47
N PRO A 141 5.88 -7.21 -18.83
CA PRO A 141 6.69 -8.23 -18.15
C PRO A 141 7.76 -8.89 -19.01
N GLY A 142 7.54 -9.00 -20.32
CA GLY A 142 8.53 -9.50 -21.29
C GLY A 142 9.71 -8.54 -21.50
N GLY A 143 9.53 -7.25 -21.24
CA GLY A 143 10.55 -6.21 -21.44
C GLY A 143 10.80 -5.83 -22.90
N ASP A 144 9.97 -6.28 -23.83
CA ASP A 144 10.14 -5.95 -25.26
C ASP A 144 9.74 -4.51 -25.57
N PHE A 145 8.81 -3.97 -24.79
CA PHE A 145 8.33 -2.60 -24.86
C PHE A 145 7.70 -2.12 -23.54
N ALA A 146 7.58 -0.80 -23.43
CA ALA A 146 6.87 -0.13 -22.33
C ALA A 146 5.64 0.61 -22.89
N TYR A 147 4.68 0.92 -22.02
CA TYR A 147 3.67 1.93 -22.26
C TYR A 147 4.03 3.20 -21.52
N VAL A 148 3.79 4.34 -22.17
CA VAL A 148 4.01 5.67 -21.62
C VAL A 148 2.73 6.48 -21.82
N ALA A 149 2.28 7.14 -20.79
CA ALA A 149 1.05 7.92 -20.81
C ALA A 149 1.29 9.39 -20.49
N ALA A 150 0.34 10.25 -20.80
CA ALA A 150 0.44 11.69 -20.66
C ALA A 150 -0.77 12.34 -20.00
N ALA A 151 -0.56 13.61 -19.62
CA ALA A 151 -1.57 14.47 -19.03
C ALA A 151 -2.74 14.81 -19.97
N ASP A 152 -2.55 14.71 -21.29
CA ASP A 152 -3.61 14.93 -22.29
C ASP A 152 -4.44 13.66 -22.59
N GLY A 153 -4.11 12.55 -21.95
CA GLY A 153 -4.78 11.25 -22.13
C GLY A 153 -4.18 10.36 -23.20
N THR A 154 -3.15 10.82 -23.91
CA THR A 154 -2.47 10.04 -24.95
C THR A 154 -1.62 8.92 -24.32
N VAL A 155 -1.56 7.77 -24.98
CA VAL A 155 -0.72 6.61 -24.58
C VAL A 155 0.11 6.14 -25.75
N TRP A 156 1.39 5.92 -25.51
CA TRP A 156 2.33 5.40 -26.50
C TRP A 156 2.86 4.03 -26.11
N LYS A 157 3.13 3.23 -27.11
CA LYS A 157 4.03 2.09 -26.99
C LYS A 157 5.45 2.54 -27.28
N PHE A 158 6.36 2.29 -26.36
CA PHE A 158 7.78 2.58 -26.52
C PHE A 158 8.59 1.30 -26.66
N ALA A 159 9.48 1.24 -27.62
CA ALA A 159 10.50 0.20 -27.72
C ALA A 159 11.85 0.82 -28.06
N GLU A 160 12.94 0.27 -27.49
CA GLU A 160 14.29 0.83 -27.56
C GLU A 160 14.80 1.09 -29.00
N HIS A 161 14.38 0.27 -29.97
CA HIS A 161 14.86 0.42 -31.34
C HIS A 161 13.91 1.19 -32.26
N THR A 162 12.63 1.30 -31.94
CA THR A 162 11.63 1.98 -32.77
C THR A 162 11.20 3.32 -32.22
N GLY A 163 11.42 3.57 -30.92
CA GLY A 163 10.93 4.76 -30.25
C GLY A 163 9.45 4.65 -29.91
N PHE A 164 8.74 5.78 -29.97
CA PHE A 164 7.35 5.93 -29.57
C PHE A 164 6.40 5.72 -30.75
N GLU A 165 5.35 4.94 -30.52
CA GLU A 165 4.22 4.69 -31.41
C GLU A 165 2.94 4.97 -30.63
N GLU A 166 2.15 5.97 -31.06
CA GLU A 166 0.89 6.35 -30.41
C GLU A 166 -0.15 5.24 -30.60
N LEU A 167 -0.88 4.90 -29.53
CA LEU A 167 -1.95 3.93 -29.57
C LEU A 167 -3.28 4.58 -29.97
N GLU A 168 -4.17 3.77 -30.54
CA GLU A 168 -5.54 4.20 -30.84
C GLU A 168 -6.46 4.07 -29.62
N ASN A 169 -7.56 4.85 -29.61
CA ASN A 169 -8.58 4.88 -28.53
C ASN A 169 -8.04 5.25 -27.13
N THR A 170 -7.05 6.11 -27.11
CA THR A 170 -6.52 6.71 -25.87
C THR A 170 -7.58 7.57 -25.17
N GLY A 171 -7.26 8.09 -23.98
CA GLY A 171 -8.16 8.95 -23.19
C GLY A 171 -8.25 10.37 -23.72
N THR A 172 -8.99 11.18 -22.99
CA THR A 172 -9.13 12.63 -23.22
C THR A 172 -8.80 13.45 -21.96
N SER A 173 -8.47 12.77 -20.88
CA SER A 173 -8.07 13.36 -19.62
C SER A 173 -6.80 12.69 -19.11
N GLU A 174 -6.12 13.36 -18.21
CA GLU A 174 -4.87 12.91 -17.61
C GLU A 174 -4.91 11.45 -17.21
N ILE A 175 -3.90 10.72 -17.63
CA ILE A 175 -3.63 9.37 -17.20
C ILE A 175 -2.79 9.48 -15.92
N THR A 176 -3.33 8.94 -14.84
CA THR A 176 -2.70 9.00 -13.51
C THR A 176 -1.76 7.84 -13.25
N ASP A 177 -2.06 6.66 -13.85
CA ASP A 177 -1.26 5.48 -13.61
C ASP A 177 -1.38 4.44 -14.74
N LEU A 178 -0.32 3.65 -14.89
CA LEU A 178 -0.22 2.51 -15.79
C LEU A 178 0.31 1.30 -15.02
N THR A 179 -0.34 0.16 -15.13
CA THR A 179 0.16 -1.09 -14.56
C THR A 179 0.01 -2.26 -15.53
N CYS A 180 0.88 -3.26 -15.43
CA CYS A 180 0.79 -4.48 -16.23
C CYS A 180 0.74 -5.71 -15.33
N HIS A 181 -0.17 -6.62 -15.61
CA HIS A 181 -0.23 -7.89 -14.91
C HIS A 181 0.94 -8.79 -15.30
N ARG A 182 1.67 -9.35 -14.31
CA ARG A 182 2.92 -10.09 -14.55
C ARG A 182 2.76 -11.37 -15.37
N ASN A 183 1.63 -12.07 -15.21
CA ASN A 183 1.41 -13.39 -15.86
C ASN A 183 0.42 -13.35 -17.02
N TYR A 184 -0.42 -12.32 -17.09
CA TYR A 184 -1.33 -12.12 -18.20
C TYR A 184 -0.82 -11.02 -19.12
N ASN A 185 -1.07 -11.16 -20.39
CA ASN A 185 -0.60 -10.19 -21.38
C ASN A 185 -1.54 -8.98 -21.47
N VAL A 186 -1.85 -8.41 -20.30
CA VAL A 186 -2.82 -7.34 -20.12
C VAL A 186 -2.21 -6.23 -19.26
N CYS A 187 -2.41 -4.98 -19.68
CA CYS A 187 -2.07 -3.80 -18.90
C CYS A 187 -3.32 -2.95 -18.68
N PHE A 188 -3.26 -2.04 -17.74
CA PHE A 188 -4.35 -1.17 -17.36
C PHE A 188 -3.91 0.29 -17.37
N ILE A 189 -4.88 1.16 -17.62
CA ILE A 189 -4.77 2.62 -17.58
C ILE A 189 -5.73 3.12 -16.53
N ALA A 190 -5.27 3.96 -15.60
CA ALA A 190 -6.12 4.77 -14.74
C ALA A 190 -6.15 6.20 -15.26
N SER A 191 -7.33 6.82 -15.28
CA SER A 191 -7.49 8.19 -15.76
C SER A 191 -8.29 9.04 -14.77
N MET A 192 -8.01 10.34 -14.75
CA MET A 192 -8.72 11.30 -13.90
C MET A 192 -10.24 11.32 -14.15
N SER A 193 -10.71 11.12 -15.38
CA SER A 193 -12.15 11.21 -15.68
C SER A 193 -12.66 10.23 -16.74
N ASP A 194 -11.79 9.63 -17.55
CA ASP A 194 -12.23 8.66 -18.56
C ASP A 194 -12.51 7.27 -17.95
N GLY A 195 -12.02 7.03 -16.74
CA GLY A 195 -12.18 5.75 -16.05
C GLY A 195 -10.95 4.86 -16.07
N ILE A 196 -11.18 3.56 -16.08
CA ILE A 196 -10.13 2.54 -16.24
C ILE A 196 -10.26 1.94 -17.62
N ALA A 197 -9.13 1.75 -18.29
CA ALA A 197 -9.07 1.00 -19.54
C ALA A 197 -8.16 -0.22 -19.43
N VAL A 198 -8.38 -1.19 -20.30
CA VAL A 198 -7.53 -2.36 -20.48
C VAL A 198 -6.79 -2.25 -21.80
N ILE A 199 -5.51 -2.58 -21.81
CA ILE A 199 -4.69 -2.74 -23.02
C ILE A 199 -4.46 -4.25 -23.23
N ASP A 200 -4.93 -4.78 -24.34
CA ASP A 200 -4.81 -6.20 -24.67
C ASP A 200 -3.45 -6.55 -25.31
N GLU A 201 -3.27 -7.81 -25.64
CA GLU A 201 -2.05 -8.32 -26.29
C GLU A 201 -1.77 -7.66 -27.66
N ALA A 202 -2.82 -7.24 -28.34
CA ALA A 202 -2.72 -6.56 -29.66
C ALA A 202 -2.52 -5.04 -29.52
N HIS A 203 -2.25 -4.52 -28.33
CA HIS A 203 -2.11 -3.09 -28.00
C HIS A 203 -3.41 -2.29 -28.17
N SER A 204 -4.56 -2.96 -28.20
CA SER A 204 -5.85 -2.29 -28.36
C SER A 204 -6.40 -1.88 -27.00
N ILE A 205 -6.82 -0.62 -26.88
CA ILE A 205 -7.38 -0.03 -25.67
C ILE A 205 -8.90 -0.21 -25.65
N ALA A 206 -9.44 -0.63 -24.49
CA ALA A 206 -10.87 -0.70 -24.24
C ALA A 206 -11.21 -0.13 -22.86
N TRP A 207 -11.98 0.96 -22.84
CA TRP A 207 -12.46 1.61 -21.62
C TRP A 207 -13.56 0.80 -20.95
N LEU A 208 -13.44 0.59 -19.63
CA LEU A 208 -14.39 -0.15 -18.81
C LEU A 208 -15.51 0.81 -18.35
N GLY A 209 -16.62 0.80 -19.03
CA GLY A 209 -17.71 1.79 -18.87
C GLY A 209 -18.30 1.93 -17.46
N GLN A 210 -18.06 0.98 -16.56
CA GLN A 210 -18.50 1.04 -15.15
C GLN A 210 -17.55 1.88 -14.27
N THR A 211 -16.45 2.37 -14.81
CA THR A 211 -15.42 3.11 -14.08
C THR A 211 -15.39 4.60 -14.45
N ALA A 212 -16.11 5.01 -15.47
CA ALA A 212 -16.22 6.40 -15.88
C ALA A 212 -16.81 7.29 -14.77
N ALA A 213 -16.49 8.58 -14.80
CA ALA A 213 -16.90 9.59 -13.83
C ALA A 213 -16.36 9.39 -12.38
N GLN A 214 -15.31 8.62 -12.22
CA GLN A 214 -14.51 8.54 -10.99
C GLN A 214 -13.11 9.07 -11.29
N THR A 215 -12.51 9.77 -10.33
CA THR A 215 -11.11 10.18 -10.40
C THR A 215 -10.24 9.04 -9.89
N TRP A 216 -9.68 8.29 -10.80
CA TRP A 216 -8.79 7.17 -10.47
C TRP A 216 -7.41 7.70 -10.14
N ILE A 217 -6.83 7.18 -9.05
CA ILE A 217 -5.50 7.54 -8.56
C ILE A 217 -4.46 6.55 -9.09
N GLY A 218 -4.79 5.25 -9.00
CA GLY A 218 -3.88 4.20 -9.47
C GLY A 218 -4.54 2.83 -9.53
N ILE A 219 -3.81 1.89 -10.11
CA ILE A 219 -4.19 0.48 -10.25
C ILE A 219 -2.98 -0.38 -9.93
N ASP A 220 -3.17 -1.41 -9.12
CA ASP A 220 -2.11 -2.38 -8.88
C ASP A 220 -2.59 -3.82 -9.15
N CYS A 221 -1.73 -4.59 -9.80
CA CYS A 221 -1.89 -6.01 -10.07
C CYS A 221 -0.88 -6.80 -9.22
N ALA A 222 -0.90 -6.60 -7.91
CA ALA A 222 0.11 -7.06 -6.99
C ALA A 222 0.36 -8.58 -7.04
N ASN A 223 -0.70 -9.37 -7.18
CA ASN A 223 -0.58 -10.82 -7.13
C ASN A 223 -0.58 -11.45 -8.53
N PRO A 224 0.56 -11.99 -8.99
CA PRO A 224 0.65 -12.60 -10.31
C PRO A 224 -0.13 -13.91 -10.46
N LEU A 225 -0.59 -14.54 -9.37
CA LEU A 225 -1.33 -15.80 -9.41
C LEU A 225 -2.84 -15.61 -9.56
N LEU A 226 -3.33 -14.40 -9.27
CA LEU A 226 -4.75 -14.06 -9.38
C LEU A 226 -5.00 -13.33 -10.71
N ASN A 227 -6.16 -13.54 -11.29
CA ASN A 227 -6.63 -12.77 -12.44
C ASN A 227 -7.38 -11.51 -11.99
N GLU A 228 -6.83 -10.82 -10.99
CA GLU A 228 -7.45 -9.66 -10.38
C GLU A 228 -6.41 -8.56 -10.11
N CYS A 229 -6.82 -7.33 -10.38
CA CYS A 229 -6.12 -6.11 -9.98
C CYS A 229 -7.06 -5.28 -9.11
N VAL A 230 -6.56 -4.28 -8.43
CA VAL A 230 -7.37 -3.35 -7.64
C VAL A 230 -7.12 -1.92 -8.11
N GLY A 231 -8.18 -1.21 -8.44
CA GLY A 231 -8.14 0.22 -8.76
C GLY A 231 -8.59 1.04 -7.55
N PHE A 232 -7.93 2.17 -7.35
CA PHE A 232 -8.17 3.10 -6.25
C PHE A 232 -8.53 4.47 -6.81
N ALA A 233 -9.57 5.08 -6.25
CA ALA A 233 -10.08 6.37 -6.68
C ALA A 233 -10.26 7.31 -5.49
N SER A 234 -10.42 8.59 -5.79
CA SER A 234 -10.72 9.62 -4.79
C SER A 234 -11.93 9.26 -3.93
N GLY A 235 -11.98 9.77 -2.70
CA GLY A 235 -13.05 9.47 -1.73
C GLY A 235 -12.96 8.07 -1.14
N LEU A 236 -11.75 7.49 -1.04
CA LEU A 236 -11.49 6.16 -0.46
C LEU A 236 -12.23 5.02 -1.18
N LEU A 237 -12.48 5.20 -2.48
CA LEU A 237 -13.16 4.19 -3.29
C LEU A 237 -12.13 3.20 -3.85
N SER A 238 -12.38 1.91 -3.67
CA SER A 238 -11.61 0.83 -4.31
C SER A 238 -12.51 -0.11 -5.11
N LYS A 239 -11.99 -0.65 -6.21
CA LYS A 239 -12.69 -1.58 -7.08
C LYS A 239 -11.79 -2.74 -7.46
N ALA A 240 -12.32 -3.96 -7.38
CA ALA A 240 -11.69 -5.14 -7.92
C ALA A 240 -11.89 -5.21 -9.43
N ILE A 241 -10.81 -5.41 -10.17
CA ILE A 241 -10.79 -5.52 -11.63
C ILE A 241 -10.46 -6.97 -11.96
N ARG A 242 -11.48 -7.73 -12.38
CA ARG A 242 -11.33 -9.14 -12.70
C ARG A 242 -11.05 -9.35 -14.17
N ILE A 243 -9.82 -9.76 -14.45
CA ILE A 243 -9.31 -9.94 -15.80
C ILE A 243 -10.01 -11.11 -16.47
N ASN A 244 -10.59 -10.88 -17.64
CA ASN A 244 -10.99 -11.97 -18.52
C ASN A 244 -9.76 -12.42 -19.33
N THR A 245 -9.20 -13.57 -18.96
CA THR A 245 -7.97 -14.10 -19.56
C THR A 245 -8.11 -14.59 -21.01
N LEU A 246 -9.34 -14.77 -21.48
CA LEU A 246 -9.62 -15.16 -22.87
C LEU A 246 -9.87 -13.96 -23.78
N GLU A 247 -10.48 -12.92 -23.23
CA GLU A 247 -10.83 -11.72 -23.97
C GLU A 247 -10.72 -10.49 -23.03
N ALA A 248 -9.55 -9.85 -23.04
CA ALA A 248 -9.22 -8.75 -22.11
C ALA A 248 -10.26 -7.62 -22.10
N LYS A 249 -10.89 -7.33 -23.25
CA LYS A 249 -11.95 -6.31 -23.38
C LYS A 249 -13.24 -6.63 -22.61
N GLN A 250 -13.41 -7.87 -22.16
CA GLN A 250 -14.53 -8.31 -21.32
C GLN A 250 -14.15 -8.38 -19.83
N THR A 251 -13.04 -7.76 -19.45
CA THR A 251 -12.67 -7.56 -18.04
C THR A 251 -13.81 -6.86 -17.31
N THR A 252 -14.11 -7.33 -16.10
CA THR A 252 -15.21 -6.82 -15.29
C THR A 252 -14.72 -6.07 -14.05
N VAL A 253 -15.53 -5.14 -13.59
CA VAL A 253 -15.26 -4.35 -12.39
C VAL A 253 -16.28 -4.70 -11.31
N GLY A 254 -15.81 -5.02 -10.12
CA GLY A 254 -16.62 -5.36 -8.95
C GLY A 254 -16.29 -4.47 -7.76
N GLN A 255 -16.81 -4.85 -6.60
CA GLN A 255 -16.41 -4.21 -5.34
C GLN A 255 -15.10 -4.84 -4.86
N ALA A 256 -14.16 -4.01 -4.44
CA ALA A 256 -13.00 -4.46 -3.68
C ALA A 256 -13.39 -4.69 -2.21
N TYR A 257 -12.52 -5.38 -1.50
CA TYR A 257 -12.71 -5.64 -0.08
C TYR A 257 -12.66 -4.32 0.69
N GLN A 258 -13.70 -4.06 1.48
CA GLN A 258 -13.79 -2.86 2.29
C GLN A 258 -13.44 -3.18 3.73
N VAL A 259 -12.59 -2.37 4.30
CA VAL A 259 -12.27 -2.35 5.72
C VAL A 259 -12.64 -0.99 6.28
N ALA A 260 -12.75 -0.88 7.60
CA ALA A 260 -12.78 0.39 8.29
C ALA A 260 -11.49 1.14 7.93
N LEU A 261 -11.61 2.10 7.01
CA LEU A 261 -10.51 2.94 6.58
C LEU A 261 -10.40 4.15 7.50
N PRO A 262 -9.17 4.62 7.77
CA PRO A 262 -8.99 5.89 8.48
C PRO A 262 -9.55 7.04 7.64
N SER A 263 -9.66 8.20 8.24
CA SER A 263 -9.94 9.44 7.53
C SER A 263 -8.77 9.79 6.60
N GLY A 264 -9.03 10.30 5.42
CA GLY A 264 -7.99 10.69 4.47
C GLY A 264 -8.46 10.58 3.02
N GLU A 265 -7.53 10.74 2.11
CA GLU A 265 -7.73 10.54 0.67
C GLU A 265 -6.60 9.66 0.11
N TYR A 266 -6.93 8.80 -0.84
CA TYR A 266 -5.90 8.08 -1.58
C TYR A 266 -5.11 9.05 -2.45
N ILE A 267 -3.78 8.96 -2.41
CA ILE A 267 -2.88 9.83 -3.20
C ILE A 267 -1.98 9.04 -4.14
N ASP A 268 -1.65 7.80 -3.81
CA ASP A 268 -0.80 6.96 -4.65
C ASP A 268 -0.93 5.48 -4.26
N VAL A 269 -0.45 4.60 -5.13
CA VAL A 269 -0.53 3.15 -5.02
C VAL A 269 0.79 2.51 -5.41
N THR A 270 1.27 1.56 -4.64
CA THR A 270 2.48 0.80 -4.95
C THR A 270 2.32 -0.69 -4.61
N THR A 271 3.07 -1.55 -5.28
CA THR A 271 3.13 -2.98 -4.94
C THR A 271 3.96 -3.15 -3.67
N GLY A 272 3.38 -3.80 -2.66
CA GLY A 272 4.01 -4.11 -1.39
C GLY A 272 4.64 -5.50 -1.34
N TYR A 273 5.20 -5.83 -0.19
CA TYR A 273 5.81 -7.13 0.07
C TYR A 273 4.76 -8.26 0.04
N GLY A 274 5.17 -9.43 -0.46
CA GLY A 274 4.29 -10.61 -0.48
C GLY A 274 3.15 -10.55 -1.49
N SER A 275 3.27 -9.75 -2.56
CA SER A 275 2.23 -9.57 -3.58
C SER A 275 0.95 -8.91 -3.04
N THR A 276 1.12 -7.93 -2.17
CA THR A 276 0.07 -7.05 -1.66
C THR A 276 0.17 -5.66 -2.30
N THR A 277 -0.86 -4.86 -2.16
CA THR A 277 -0.85 -3.45 -2.58
C THR A 277 -0.76 -2.56 -1.36
N ILE A 278 0.09 -1.55 -1.41
CA ILE A 278 0.15 -0.45 -0.44
C ILE A 278 -0.49 0.77 -1.07
N VAL A 279 -1.41 1.38 -0.36
CA VAL A 279 -2.10 2.61 -0.77
C VAL A 279 -1.70 3.72 0.20
N HIS A 280 -1.25 4.83 -0.36
CA HIS A 280 -0.86 6.00 0.42
C HIS A 280 -2.09 6.87 0.68
N LEU A 281 -2.19 7.37 1.91
CA LEU A 281 -3.23 8.27 2.36
C LEU A 281 -2.64 9.64 2.69
N ALA A 282 -3.29 10.70 2.24
CA ALA A 282 -2.99 12.05 2.72
C ALA A 282 -3.63 12.27 4.11
N PRO A 283 -2.98 13.01 5.04
CA PRO A 283 -1.65 13.61 4.91
C PRO A 283 -0.52 12.61 5.11
N LEU A 284 -0.73 11.57 5.90
CA LEU A 284 0.22 10.51 6.17
C LEU A 284 -0.52 9.28 6.70
N GLY A 285 -0.60 8.27 5.90
CA GLY A 285 -1.21 7.00 6.27
C GLY A 285 -0.94 5.93 5.24
N LEU A 286 -0.98 4.67 5.64
CA LEU A 286 -0.76 3.53 4.77
C LEU A 286 -1.85 2.48 4.98
N VAL A 287 -2.43 2.02 3.88
CA VAL A 287 -3.39 0.91 3.83
C VAL A 287 -2.79 -0.22 3.01
N ARG A 288 -2.84 -1.42 3.53
CA ARG A 288 -2.49 -2.63 2.77
C ARG A 288 -3.76 -3.32 2.27
N ASN A 289 -3.75 -3.70 1.01
CA ASN A 289 -4.74 -4.57 0.42
C ASN A 289 -4.08 -5.91 0.07
N ASP A 290 -4.60 -7.00 0.64
CA ASP A 290 -4.12 -8.35 0.38
C ASP A 290 -5.19 -9.14 -0.40
N PRO A 291 -5.01 -9.32 -1.71
CA PRO A 291 -5.99 -10.00 -2.54
C PRO A 291 -6.08 -11.51 -2.28
N MET A 292 -5.08 -12.12 -1.63
CA MET A 292 -5.10 -13.55 -1.32
C MET A 292 -6.04 -13.91 -0.18
N VAL A 293 -6.15 -13.04 0.81
CA VAL A 293 -7.05 -13.23 1.96
C VAL A 293 -8.31 -12.38 1.85
N GLU A 294 -8.45 -11.64 0.76
CA GLU A 294 -9.59 -10.76 0.49
C GLU A 294 -9.78 -9.71 1.61
N GLU A 295 -8.68 -9.19 2.15
CA GLU A 295 -8.69 -8.21 3.22
C GLU A 295 -7.92 -6.95 2.85
N ALA A 296 -8.41 -5.82 3.35
CA ALA A 296 -7.65 -4.58 3.37
C ALA A 296 -7.60 -4.09 4.81
N PHE A 297 -6.48 -3.54 5.24
CA PHE A 297 -6.31 -3.04 6.61
C PHE A 297 -5.31 -1.89 6.67
N THR A 298 -5.50 -1.04 7.68
CA THR A 298 -4.61 0.08 7.91
C THR A 298 -3.30 -0.43 8.54
N ILE A 299 -2.18 0.00 7.95
CA ILE A 299 -0.83 -0.25 8.49
C ILE A 299 -0.43 0.93 9.38
N LEU A 300 -0.61 2.16 8.87
CA LEU A 300 -0.30 3.40 9.56
C LEU A 300 -1.56 4.27 9.60
N VAL A 301 -2.00 4.61 10.81
CA VAL A 301 -3.16 5.47 11.05
C VAL A 301 -2.71 6.93 11.03
N PRO A 302 -3.40 7.82 10.28
CA PRO A 302 -3.02 9.24 10.23
C PRO A 302 -2.96 9.94 11.59
N GLU A 303 -3.80 9.54 12.52
CA GLU A 303 -3.84 10.07 13.88
C GLU A 303 -2.57 9.74 14.66
N ASP A 304 -2.06 8.53 14.54
CA ASP A 304 -0.80 8.10 15.19
C ASP A 304 0.41 8.79 14.54
N ALA A 305 0.31 9.05 13.23
CA ALA A 305 1.32 9.80 12.50
C ALA A 305 1.34 11.30 12.83
N ALA A 306 0.33 11.82 13.53
CA ALA A 306 0.26 13.24 13.90
C ALA A 306 1.40 13.69 14.83
N GLU A 307 1.96 12.80 15.62
CA GLU A 307 3.14 13.07 16.45
C GLU A 307 4.39 13.36 15.61
N TRP A 308 4.40 12.89 14.37
CA TRP A 308 5.49 13.08 13.40
C TRP A 308 5.35 14.38 12.58
N ASN A 309 4.29 15.18 12.82
CA ASN A 309 4.03 16.39 12.06
C ASN A 309 5.20 17.39 12.06
N GLU A 310 6.02 17.43 13.10
CA GLU A 310 7.22 18.30 13.14
C GLU A 310 8.29 17.80 12.16
N VAL A 311 8.50 16.49 12.06
CA VAL A 311 9.47 15.87 11.16
C VAL A 311 8.97 15.87 9.72
N ILE A 312 7.70 15.53 9.53
CA ILE A 312 7.08 15.39 8.21
C ILE A 312 6.49 16.74 7.76
N ALA A 313 6.19 17.66 8.69
CA ALA A 313 5.70 19.03 8.45
C ALA A 313 4.43 19.09 7.55
N GLY A 314 3.50 18.13 7.70
CA GLY A 314 2.29 18.04 6.88
C GLY A 314 2.54 17.68 5.41
N ARG A 315 3.67 17.09 5.11
CA ARG A 315 4.14 16.73 3.78
C ARG A 315 3.58 15.40 3.34
N SER A 316 3.28 15.29 2.05
CA SER A 316 2.81 14.05 1.44
C SER A 316 3.93 13.00 1.36
N ILE A 317 3.55 11.73 1.46
CA ILE A 317 4.43 10.62 1.08
C ILE A 317 4.57 10.65 -0.44
N ALA A 318 5.81 10.64 -0.93
CA ALA A 318 6.10 10.57 -2.35
C ALA A 318 6.43 9.15 -2.82
N VAL A 319 7.08 8.36 -1.97
CA VAL A 319 7.53 7.01 -2.31
C VAL A 319 7.40 6.10 -1.10
N VAL A 320 6.90 4.89 -1.30
CA VAL A 320 6.87 3.83 -0.28
C VAL A 320 7.38 2.52 -0.87
N TRP A 321 8.12 1.77 -0.11
CA TRP A 321 8.43 0.37 -0.44
C TRP A 321 8.61 -0.46 0.83
N GLU A 322 8.45 -1.75 0.69
CA GLU A 322 8.63 -2.73 1.75
C GLU A 322 9.79 -3.67 1.45
N ASN A 323 10.60 -3.95 2.47
CA ASN A 323 11.67 -4.95 2.45
C ASN A 323 11.22 -6.27 3.09
N GLY A 324 10.16 -6.22 3.89
CA GLY A 324 9.57 -7.33 4.62
C GLY A 324 8.11 -7.08 4.95
N GLN A 325 7.49 -8.00 5.65
CA GLN A 325 6.10 -7.84 6.07
C GLN A 325 6.01 -6.74 7.14
N HIS A 326 5.32 -5.64 6.82
CA HIS A 326 5.22 -4.44 7.68
C HIS A 326 6.55 -3.76 8.00
N GLU A 327 7.54 -3.93 7.15
CA GLU A 327 8.86 -3.34 7.32
C GLU A 327 9.31 -2.71 6.00
N GLY A 328 9.81 -1.48 6.06
CA GLY A 328 10.25 -0.76 4.87
C GLY A 328 10.52 0.71 5.15
N PHE A 329 10.40 1.50 4.11
CA PHE A 329 10.66 2.93 4.15
C PHE A 329 9.60 3.69 3.39
N PHE A 330 9.40 4.94 3.78
CA PHE A 330 8.79 5.93 2.92
C PHE A 330 9.60 7.22 2.88
N ILE A 331 9.46 7.95 1.79
CA ILE A 331 10.12 9.22 1.57
C ILE A 331 9.05 10.26 1.28
N THR A 332 9.15 11.42 1.93
CA THR A 332 8.27 12.54 1.68
C THR A 332 8.73 13.34 0.44
N GLU A 333 7.85 14.18 -0.13
CA GLU A 333 8.20 15.11 -1.22
C GLU A 333 9.42 15.98 -0.91
N PHE A 334 9.67 16.25 0.36
CA PHE A 334 10.80 17.07 0.81
C PHE A 334 12.10 16.28 1.03
N GLY A 335 12.04 14.94 0.85
CA GLY A 335 13.20 14.08 0.98
C GLY A 335 13.48 13.59 2.40
N ASN A 336 12.53 13.71 3.35
CA ASN A 336 12.65 13.04 4.64
C ASN A 336 12.49 11.53 4.45
N ILE A 337 13.38 10.77 5.04
CA ILE A 337 13.40 9.30 4.98
C ILE A 337 12.93 8.77 6.32
N ILE A 338 11.88 7.97 6.30
CA ILE A 338 11.30 7.39 7.51
C ILE A 338 11.21 5.88 7.31
N ALA A 339 11.82 5.14 8.24
CA ALA A 339 11.65 3.70 8.31
C ALA A 339 10.37 3.37 9.07
N PHE A 340 9.71 2.30 8.67
CA PHE A 340 8.64 1.69 9.44
C PHE A 340 8.94 0.21 9.69
N SER A 341 8.60 -0.26 10.88
CA SER A 341 8.78 -1.66 11.30
C SER A 341 7.58 -2.14 12.10
N PRO A 342 7.36 -3.47 12.21
CA PRO A 342 6.22 -3.97 12.97
C PRO A 342 6.19 -3.40 14.37
N ALA A 343 5.05 -2.80 14.76
CA ALA A 343 4.86 -2.29 16.11
C ALA A 343 5.02 -3.42 17.13
N VAL A 344 5.82 -3.15 18.16
CA VAL A 344 5.94 -4.07 19.27
C VAL A 344 4.67 -3.91 20.11
N GLU A 345 3.73 -4.85 20.02
CA GLU A 345 2.61 -4.88 20.95
C GLU A 345 3.15 -4.98 22.38
N GLU A 346 3.35 -3.86 23.03
CA GLU A 346 3.39 -3.84 24.48
C GLU A 346 1.99 -4.22 24.95
N VAL A 347 1.85 -5.48 25.37
CA VAL A 347 0.63 -5.94 26.02
C VAL A 347 0.56 -5.23 27.37
N GLU A 348 0.17 -3.97 27.37
CA GLU A 348 -0.26 -3.29 28.59
C GLU A 348 -1.51 -4.02 29.09
N MET A 349 -1.30 -4.93 30.02
CA MET A 349 -2.41 -5.55 30.74
C MET A 349 -3.16 -4.45 31.48
N GLY A 350 -4.29 -4.03 30.92
CA GLY A 350 -5.17 -3.07 31.56
C GLY A 350 -5.62 -3.57 32.93
N ILE A 351 -5.95 -2.67 33.84
CA ILE A 351 -6.49 -3.03 35.16
C ILE A 351 -7.65 -4.03 35.03
N MET A 352 -8.44 -3.95 33.96
CA MET A 352 -9.55 -4.86 33.71
C MET A 352 -9.06 -6.28 33.36
N ASP A 353 -7.96 -6.42 32.63
CA ASP A 353 -7.38 -7.72 32.28
C ASP A 353 -6.83 -8.42 33.50
N VAL A 354 -6.18 -7.65 34.38
CA VAL A 354 -5.71 -8.14 35.69
C VAL A 354 -6.89 -8.57 36.56
N LEU A 355 -8.00 -7.82 36.57
CA LEU A 355 -9.21 -8.18 37.31
C LEU A 355 -9.90 -9.42 36.74
N VAL A 356 -9.97 -9.56 35.42
CA VAL A 356 -10.54 -10.74 34.74
C VAL A 356 -9.67 -11.96 34.99
N LEU A 357 -8.35 -11.85 34.85
CA LEU A 357 -7.40 -12.93 35.17
C LEU A 357 -7.49 -13.33 36.63
N GLY A 358 -7.57 -12.37 37.55
CA GLY A 358 -7.78 -12.60 38.97
C GLY A 358 -9.11 -13.31 39.27
N ALA A 359 -10.20 -12.87 38.64
CA ALA A 359 -11.50 -13.50 38.75
C ALA A 359 -11.52 -14.96 38.23
N VAL A 360 -10.87 -15.21 37.10
CA VAL A 360 -10.72 -16.56 36.53
C VAL A 360 -9.86 -17.43 37.44
N ALA A 361 -8.73 -16.91 37.93
CA ALA A 361 -7.82 -17.63 38.83
C ALA A 361 -8.47 -18.04 40.15
N ILE A 362 -9.46 -17.31 40.64
CA ILE A 362 -10.21 -17.64 41.85
C ILE A 362 -11.42 -18.51 41.55
N SER A 363 -12.16 -18.22 40.47
CA SER A 363 -13.42 -18.91 40.17
C SER A 363 -13.22 -20.35 39.68
N VAL A 364 -12.19 -20.61 38.87
CA VAL A 364 -11.93 -21.95 38.32
C VAL A 364 -11.58 -22.94 39.43
N PRO A 365 -10.64 -22.67 40.36
CA PRO A 365 -10.42 -23.55 41.51
C PRO A 365 -11.64 -23.66 42.44
N GLY A 366 -12.38 -22.55 42.61
CA GLY A 366 -13.61 -22.56 43.41
C GLY A 366 -14.69 -23.50 42.87
N VAL A 367 -14.89 -23.48 41.55
CA VAL A 367 -15.82 -24.39 40.88
C VAL A 367 -15.34 -25.86 41.01
N ILE A 368 -14.05 -26.13 40.79
CA ILE A 368 -13.47 -27.46 40.92
C ILE A 368 -13.64 -28.00 42.34
N ILE A 369 -13.30 -27.19 43.35
CA ILE A 369 -13.47 -27.55 44.77
C ILE A 369 -14.96 -27.77 45.08
N GLY A 370 -15.84 -26.93 44.54
CA GLY A 370 -17.29 -27.07 44.70
C GLY A 370 -17.81 -28.39 44.10
N LEU A 371 -17.35 -28.77 42.92
CA LEU A 371 -17.70 -30.06 42.27
C LEU A 371 -17.16 -31.26 43.06
N ILE A 372 -15.93 -31.19 43.55
CA ILE A 372 -15.33 -32.22 44.39
C ILE A 372 -16.11 -32.34 45.68
N TYR A 373 -16.48 -31.24 46.32
CA TYR A 373 -17.29 -31.22 47.54
C TYR A 373 -18.65 -31.83 47.32
N MET A 374 -19.36 -31.52 46.22
CA MET A 374 -20.67 -32.08 45.89
C MET A 374 -20.62 -33.58 45.65
N ASN A 375 -19.54 -34.09 45.06
CA ASN A 375 -19.40 -35.51 44.75
C ASN A 375 -18.69 -36.34 45.83
N SER A 376 -18.16 -35.71 46.91
CA SER A 376 -17.43 -36.41 47.97
C SER A 376 -18.21 -36.40 49.31
N PRO A 377 -18.84 -37.53 49.69
CA PRO A 377 -19.53 -37.63 50.96
C PRO A 377 -18.59 -37.40 52.17
N TRP A 378 -17.30 -37.69 52.03
CA TRP A 378 -16.31 -37.50 53.07
C TRP A 378 -16.03 -35.98 53.31
N MET A 379 -15.89 -35.19 52.27
CA MET A 379 -15.70 -33.73 52.40
C MET A 379 -16.92 -33.04 52.99
N GLN A 380 -18.13 -33.50 52.61
CA GLN A 380 -19.39 -33.01 53.18
C GLN A 380 -19.51 -33.30 54.68
N ARG A 381 -19.09 -34.51 55.13
CA ARG A 381 -19.05 -34.83 56.56
C ARG A 381 -18.04 -33.97 57.33
N LYS A 382 -16.82 -33.86 56.81
CA LYS A 382 -15.77 -33.03 57.45
C LYS A 382 -16.18 -31.57 57.55
N TYR A 383 -16.80 -30.98 56.53
CA TYR A 383 -17.30 -29.61 56.57
C TYR A 383 -18.42 -29.45 57.62
N LYS A 384 -19.34 -30.42 57.75
CA LYS A 384 -20.37 -30.39 58.78
C LYS A 384 -19.77 -30.51 60.19
N GLU A 385 -18.77 -31.37 60.39
CA GLU A 385 -18.03 -31.45 61.67
C GLU A 385 -17.32 -30.15 62.03
N LEU A 386 -16.70 -29.48 61.07
CA LEU A 386 -16.04 -28.21 61.30
C LEU A 386 -17.00 -27.05 61.60
N ARG A 387 -18.16 -27.02 60.95
CA ARG A 387 -19.12 -25.92 61.07
C ARG A 387 -20.06 -26.06 62.28
N PHE A 388 -20.38 -27.27 62.68
CA PHE A 388 -21.40 -27.54 63.70
C PHE A 388 -20.85 -28.28 64.92
N GLY A 389 -19.54 -28.50 64.98
CA GLY A 389 -18.92 -29.27 66.08
C GLY A 389 -19.22 -30.76 66.00
N LYS A 390 -18.33 -31.59 66.57
CA LYS A 390 -18.66 -33.00 66.79
C LYS A 390 -19.76 -33.06 67.87
N LYS A 391 -20.93 -33.57 67.44
CA LYS A 391 -21.92 -34.06 68.42
C LYS A 391 -21.49 -35.39 68.97
#